data_1a5740e941de1301332944fa76005df3
#
_entry.id   1a5740e941de1301332944fa76005df3
#
_cell.length_a   1.000
_cell.length_b   1.000
_cell.length_c   1.000
_cell.angle_alpha   90.00
_cell.angle_beta   90.00
_cell.angle_gamma   90.00
#
_symmetry.space_group_name_H-M   'P 1'
#
loop_
_entity.id
_entity.type
_entity.pdbx_description
1 polymer ?
#
loop_
_entity_poly.entity_id
_entity_poly.type
_entity_poly.pdbx_seq_one_letter_code
_entity_poly.pdbx_strand_id
1 'polypeptide(L)'
;MNKNGLRTKKTREKIEEKFIQLLQEKSFPKITVQDILDAAGINRTTFYRHYRDKYELAELLCGCFFQKFEKCLRERFGDALPDESALERLSQSIQLFYRDFYEEGDALLALFSIHEEEIHLYDDMCHCLKNAFFAYYIEQRPGTELETDYYSSLYASFVMTSFEWILKNRPEVDVSIYFKKFYRSLHQMMWQDEPCENVSVYRVVRIDEPDFGCEGRPDGAEPMAKVYLESEDGEKIERMEPDAMLYQKEINEGTCVRILADGRMEKW
;
A
#
# COMPACT_ATOMS: atom_id res chain seq x y z
N MET A 1 -13.21 16.09 42.80
CA MET A 1 -12.15 15.31 42.13
C MET A 1 -11.35 14.54 43.16
N ASN A 2 -11.29 13.22 43.05
CA ASN A 2 -10.72 12.33 44.07
C ASN A 2 -9.18 12.36 44.00
N LYS A 3 -8.47 12.77 45.07
CA LYS A 3 -7.00 12.87 45.15
C LYS A 3 -6.29 11.55 44.81
N ASN A 4 -6.94 10.39 45.06
CA ASN A 4 -6.40 9.08 44.71
C ASN A 4 -6.39 8.85 43.18
N GLY A 5 -7.43 9.27 42.47
CA GLY A 5 -7.48 9.15 41.01
C GLY A 5 -6.41 9.97 40.30
N LEU A 6 -6.13 11.18 40.77
CA LEU A 6 -5.07 12.05 40.24
C LEU A 6 -3.66 11.48 40.45
N ARG A 7 -3.40 10.87 41.61
CA ARG A 7 -2.10 10.23 41.89
C ARG A 7 -1.90 8.98 41.02
N THR A 8 -2.93 8.19 40.84
CA THR A 8 -2.90 7.00 39.98
C THR A 8 -2.65 7.37 38.53
N LYS A 9 -3.32 8.44 38.01
CA LYS A 9 -3.11 8.95 36.66
C LYS A 9 -1.66 9.41 36.44
N LYS A 10 -1.13 10.25 37.32
CA LYS A 10 0.26 10.73 37.24
C LYS A 10 1.29 9.58 37.29
N THR A 11 1.03 8.55 38.06
CA THR A 11 1.92 7.36 38.12
C THR A 11 1.90 6.61 36.79
N ARG A 12 0.73 6.44 36.21
CA ARG A 12 0.55 5.79 34.91
C ARG A 12 1.28 6.57 33.80
N GLU A 13 1.04 7.86 33.70
CA GLU A 13 1.71 8.74 32.73
C GLU A 13 3.25 8.66 32.86
N LYS A 14 3.76 8.60 34.09
CA LYS A 14 5.20 8.47 34.33
C LYS A 14 5.76 7.11 33.85
N ILE A 15 5.03 6.03 34.06
CA ILE A 15 5.43 4.69 33.59
C ILE A 15 5.48 4.69 32.04
N GLU A 16 4.43 5.19 31.41
CA GLU A 16 4.30 5.27 29.96
C GLU A 16 5.42 6.11 29.35
N GLU A 17 5.69 7.31 29.88
CA GLU A 17 6.79 8.19 29.45
C GLU A 17 8.16 7.48 29.54
N LYS A 18 8.45 6.86 30.66
CA LYS A 18 9.75 6.19 30.86
C LYS A 18 9.90 4.93 29.99
N PHE A 19 8.82 4.22 29.75
CA PHE A 19 8.82 3.10 28.82
C PHE A 19 9.13 3.56 27.38
N ILE A 20 8.52 4.65 26.91
CA ILE A 20 8.84 5.24 25.60
C ILE A 20 10.32 5.66 25.51
N GLN A 21 10.87 6.27 26.56
CA GLN A 21 12.29 6.62 26.60
C GLN A 21 13.18 5.39 26.48
N LEU A 22 12.86 4.30 27.19
CA LEU A 22 13.59 3.06 27.10
C LEU A 22 13.54 2.42 25.70
N LEU A 23 12.40 2.54 24.98
CA LEU A 23 12.27 2.06 23.60
C LEU A 23 13.16 2.86 22.63
N GLN A 24 13.45 4.11 22.90
CA GLN A 24 14.38 4.92 22.10
C GLN A 24 15.85 4.52 22.32
N GLU A 25 16.17 3.94 23.48
CA GLU A 25 17.53 3.56 23.84
C GLU A 25 17.87 2.11 23.49
N LYS A 26 16.88 1.20 23.58
CA LYS A 26 17.08 -0.23 23.35
C LYS A 26 15.84 -0.93 22.79
N SER A 27 16.08 -2.02 22.05
CA SER A 27 15.00 -2.81 21.46
C SER A 27 14.07 -3.41 22.53
N PHE A 28 12.79 -3.50 22.22
CA PHE A 28 11.73 -3.98 23.11
C PHE A 28 12.04 -5.32 23.80
N PRO A 29 12.57 -6.38 23.13
CA PRO A 29 12.92 -7.62 23.80
C PRO A 29 13.92 -7.46 24.97
N LYS A 30 14.82 -6.48 24.86
CA LYS A 30 15.86 -6.20 25.87
C LYS A 30 15.37 -5.36 27.04
N ILE A 31 14.19 -4.76 26.95
CA ILE A 31 13.58 -4.01 28.04
C ILE A 31 12.99 -4.99 29.04
N THR A 32 13.36 -4.85 30.31
CA THR A 32 12.80 -5.60 31.42
C THR A 32 11.86 -4.75 32.27
N VAL A 33 10.97 -5.39 33.03
CA VAL A 33 10.12 -4.65 33.98
C VAL A 33 11.01 -3.91 35.00
N GLN A 34 12.16 -4.47 35.38
CA GLN A 34 13.10 -3.81 36.32
C GLN A 34 13.64 -2.50 35.74
N ASP A 35 13.98 -2.46 34.43
CA ASP A 35 14.41 -1.22 33.78
C ASP A 35 13.32 -0.14 33.88
N ILE A 36 12.04 -0.52 33.68
CA ILE A 36 10.90 0.40 33.78
C ILE A 36 10.74 0.92 35.22
N LEU A 37 10.88 0.02 36.23
CA LEU A 37 10.79 0.40 37.62
C LEU A 37 11.87 1.41 38.01
N ASP A 38 13.11 1.15 37.60
CA ASP A 38 14.26 1.99 37.89
C ASP A 38 14.14 3.36 37.21
N ALA A 39 13.77 3.37 35.93
CA ALA A 39 13.56 4.59 35.16
C ALA A 39 12.39 5.44 35.72
N ALA A 40 11.29 4.81 36.10
CA ALA A 40 10.12 5.51 36.64
C ALA A 40 10.25 5.84 38.14
N GLY A 41 11.26 5.28 38.86
CA GLY A 41 11.42 5.47 40.28
C GLY A 41 10.24 4.97 41.10
N ILE A 42 9.70 3.79 40.73
CA ILE A 42 8.56 3.15 41.40
C ILE A 42 8.90 1.75 41.89
N ASN A 43 8.14 1.26 42.84
CA ASN A 43 8.29 -0.12 43.27
C ASN A 43 7.46 -1.10 42.42
N ARG A 44 7.83 -2.38 42.51
CA ARG A 44 7.22 -3.49 41.77
C ARG A 44 5.70 -3.59 42.00
N THR A 45 5.22 -3.42 43.22
CA THR A 45 3.82 -3.45 43.57
C THR A 45 3.02 -2.31 42.86
N THR A 46 3.64 -1.15 42.72
CA THR A 46 3.05 -0.02 42.04
C THR A 46 2.88 -0.32 40.53
N PHE A 47 3.88 -0.90 39.89
CA PHE A 47 3.81 -1.29 38.50
C PHE A 47 2.69 -2.33 38.25
N TYR A 48 2.71 -3.44 38.99
CA TYR A 48 1.74 -4.54 38.81
C TYR A 48 0.29 -4.18 39.20
N ARG A 49 0.08 -3.03 39.82
CA ARG A 49 -1.27 -2.48 40.00
C ARG A 49 -1.80 -1.83 38.71
N HIS A 50 -0.93 -1.45 37.79
CA HIS A 50 -1.29 -0.77 36.52
C HIS A 50 -1.21 -1.70 35.32
N TYR A 51 -0.20 -2.57 35.28
CA TYR A 51 0.10 -3.43 34.15
C TYR A 51 0.55 -4.82 34.65
N ARG A 52 0.10 -5.86 33.97
CA ARG A 52 0.49 -7.24 34.22
C ARG A 52 1.97 -7.48 33.91
N ASP A 53 2.42 -6.91 32.78
CA ASP A 53 3.80 -7.02 32.29
C ASP A 53 4.11 -5.88 31.30
N LYS A 54 5.30 -5.92 30.66
CA LYS A 54 5.69 -4.94 29.65
C LYS A 54 4.90 -5.05 28.34
N TYR A 55 4.39 -6.24 28.03
CA TYR A 55 3.61 -6.48 26.81
C TYR A 55 2.25 -5.80 26.92
N GLU A 56 1.54 -5.97 28.03
CA GLU A 56 0.28 -5.27 28.28
C GLU A 56 0.45 -3.74 28.24
N LEU A 57 1.57 -3.23 28.79
CA LEU A 57 1.89 -1.80 28.69
C LEU A 57 2.05 -1.35 27.24
N ALA A 58 2.78 -2.12 26.43
CA ALA A 58 2.99 -1.83 25.01
C ALA A 58 1.68 -1.93 24.23
N GLU A 59 0.89 -3.00 24.41
CA GLU A 59 -0.42 -3.20 23.79
C GLU A 59 -1.37 -2.03 24.05
N LEU A 60 -1.48 -1.58 25.31
CA LEU A 60 -2.34 -0.47 25.68
C LEU A 60 -1.91 0.85 25.03
N LEU A 61 -0.60 1.12 24.95
CA LEU A 61 -0.08 2.30 24.27
C LEU A 61 -0.33 2.23 22.76
N CYS A 62 0.00 1.11 22.13
CA CYS A 62 -0.28 0.89 20.71
C CYS A 62 -1.78 1.03 20.42
N GLY A 63 -2.64 0.45 21.25
CA GLY A 63 -4.09 0.56 21.10
C GLY A 63 -4.61 1.99 21.19
N CYS A 64 -4.04 2.83 22.08
CA CYS A 64 -4.40 4.24 22.16
C CYS A 64 -4.06 5.01 20.86
N PHE A 65 -2.86 4.80 20.32
CA PHE A 65 -2.45 5.41 19.06
C PHE A 65 -3.25 4.89 17.88
N PHE A 66 -3.52 3.58 17.84
CA PHE A 66 -4.33 2.97 16.79
C PHE A 66 -5.76 3.52 16.77
N GLN A 67 -6.42 3.63 17.93
CA GLN A 67 -7.77 4.22 18.03
C GLN A 67 -7.81 5.68 17.56
N LYS A 68 -6.78 6.47 17.90
CA LYS A 68 -6.64 7.86 17.44
C LYS A 68 -6.50 7.89 15.92
N PHE A 69 -5.70 6.98 15.35
CA PHE A 69 -5.51 6.84 13.91
C PHE A 69 -6.80 6.44 13.19
N GLU A 70 -7.48 5.39 13.66
CA GLU A 70 -8.78 4.97 13.09
C GLU A 70 -9.82 6.09 13.09
N LYS A 71 -9.87 6.87 14.17
CA LYS A 71 -10.77 8.03 14.24
C LYS A 71 -10.46 9.03 13.14
N CYS A 72 -9.18 9.38 12.96
CA CYS A 72 -8.75 10.28 11.88
C CYS A 72 -9.10 9.73 10.49
N LEU A 73 -8.99 8.42 10.27
CA LEU A 73 -9.37 7.80 9.00
C LEU A 73 -10.88 7.84 8.76
N ARG A 74 -11.69 7.56 9.78
CA ARG A 74 -13.16 7.65 9.66
C ARG A 74 -13.62 9.08 9.33
N GLU A 75 -13.03 10.08 9.97
CA GLU A 75 -13.32 11.49 9.68
C GLU A 75 -12.91 11.88 8.25
N ARG A 76 -11.88 11.23 7.70
CA ARG A 76 -11.35 11.50 6.36
C ARG A 76 -12.15 10.84 5.24
N PHE A 77 -12.53 9.56 5.40
CA PHE A 77 -13.18 8.75 4.36
C PHE A 77 -14.69 8.63 4.54
N GLY A 78 -15.24 9.11 5.66
CA GLY A 78 -16.61 8.81 6.11
C GLY A 78 -17.75 9.44 5.28
N ASP A 79 -17.55 10.54 4.54
CA ASP A 79 -18.69 11.30 3.97
C ASP A 79 -18.46 11.98 2.61
N ALA A 80 -17.43 11.66 1.84
CA ALA A 80 -17.10 12.48 0.69
C ALA A 80 -16.96 11.73 -0.63
N LEU A 81 -17.85 12.03 -1.59
CA LEU A 81 -17.67 11.73 -3.00
C LEU A 81 -16.40 12.41 -3.56
N PRO A 82 -15.66 11.78 -4.48
CA PRO A 82 -14.45 12.35 -5.07
C PRO A 82 -14.83 13.42 -6.10
N ASP A 83 -14.66 14.66 -5.71
CA ASP A 83 -14.71 15.81 -6.60
C ASP A 83 -13.41 16.63 -6.51
N GLU A 84 -13.27 17.72 -7.26
CA GLU A 84 -12.09 18.60 -7.18
C GLU A 84 -11.84 19.10 -5.74
N SER A 85 -12.87 19.20 -4.91
CA SER A 85 -12.76 19.56 -3.49
C SER A 85 -12.18 18.44 -2.63
N ALA A 86 -12.15 17.20 -3.11
CA ALA A 86 -11.55 16.07 -2.41
C ALA A 86 -10.05 16.24 -2.19
N LEU A 87 -9.33 16.85 -3.15
CA LEU A 87 -7.90 17.19 -3.00
C LEU A 87 -7.65 18.22 -1.91
N GLU A 88 -8.55 19.16 -1.75
CA GLU A 88 -8.45 20.20 -0.72
C GLU A 88 -8.74 19.62 0.66
N ARG A 89 -9.80 18.82 0.77
CA ARG A 89 -10.14 18.07 1.99
C ARG A 89 -9.04 17.08 2.37
N LEU A 90 -8.45 16.40 1.40
CA LEU A 90 -7.30 15.52 1.60
C LEU A 90 -6.12 16.28 2.20
N SER A 91 -5.80 17.44 1.64
CA SER A 91 -4.73 18.30 2.13
C SER A 91 -4.97 18.76 3.57
N GLN A 92 -6.19 19.21 3.86
CA GLN A 92 -6.58 19.65 5.21
C GLN A 92 -6.54 18.48 6.20
N SER A 93 -7.05 17.32 5.83
CA SER A 93 -7.03 16.14 6.70
C SER A 93 -5.61 15.63 6.97
N ILE A 94 -4.69 15.75 6.01
CA ILE A 94 -3.27 15.43 6.23
C ILE A 94 -2.63 16.41 7.19
N GLN A 95 -2.90 17.72 7.07
CA GLN A 95 -2.39 18.71 8.00
C GLN A 95 -2.94 18.50 9.42
N LEU A 96 -4.22 18.15 9.55
CA LEU A 96 -4.84 17.85 10.84
C LEU A 96 -4.25 16.57 11.44
N PHE A 97 -4.13 15.52 10.65
CA PHE A 97 -3.48 14.27 11.03
C PHE A 97 -2.06 14.49 11.53
N TYR A 98 -1.31 15.33 10.81
CA TYR A 98 0.04 15.75 11.19
C TYR A 98 0.07 16.44 12.52
N ARG A 99 -0.74 17.49 12.67
CA ARG A 99 -0.83 18.26 13.90
C ARG A 99 -1.13 17.37 15.10
N ASP A 100 -2.04 16.41 14.93
CA ASP A 100 -2.53 15.55 16.01
C ASP A 100 -1.49 14.51 16.49
N PHE A 101 -0.50 14.18 15.65
CA PHE A 101 0.57 13.23 15.99
C PHE A 101 1.96 13.89 16.14
N TYR A 102 2.09 15.16 15.78
CA TYR A 102 3.40 15.82 15.75
C TYR A 102 4.08 15.90 17.12
N GLU A 103 3.34 16.26 18.16
CA GLU A 103 3.88 16.36 19.52
C GLU A 103 4.22 14.98 20.12
N GLU A 104 3.47 13.96 19.74
CA GLU A 104 3.65 12.58 20.20
C GLU A 104 4.51 11.74 19.23
N GLY A 105 5.12 12.37 18.22
CA GLY A 105 5.82 11.67 17.14
C GLY A 105 6.97 10.79 17.61
N ASP A 106 7.73 11.23 18.61
CA ASP A 106 8.83 10.43 19.17
C ASP A 106 8.33 9.18 19.89
N ALA A 107 7.18 9.27 20.57
CA ALA A 107 6.53 8.14 21.20
C ALA A 107 6.01 7.15 20.15
N LEU A 108 5.38 7.66 19.09
CA LEU A 108 4.87 6.84 18.00
C LEU A 108 5.99 6.11 17.25
N LEU A 109 7.08 6.81 16.93
CA LEU A 109 8.26 6.18 16.32
C LEU A 109 8.90 5.11 17.20
N ALA A 110 8.93 5.33 18.52
CA ALA A 110 9.41 4.34 19.47
C ALA A 110 8.52 3.09 19.47
N LEU A 111 7.18 3.25 19.42
CA LEU A 111 6.23 2.13 19.34
C LEU A 111 6.31 1.41 17.98
N PHE A 112 6.59 2.10 16.88
CA PHE A 112 6.82 1.49 15.56
C PHE A 112 8.04 0.56 15.54
N SER A 113 8.97 0.72 16.48
CA SER A 113 10.14 -0.17 16.60
C SER A 113 9.83 -1.53 17.25
N ILE A 114 8.62 -1.73 17.77
CA ILE A 114 8.20 -3.00 18.36
C ILE A 114 7.72 -3.92 17.23
N HIS A 115 8.39 -5.06 17.07
CA HIS A 115 8.07 -6.10 16.12
C HIS A 115 7.94 -7.43 16.87
N GLU A 116 6.81 -7.63 17.53
CA GLU A 116 6.46 -8.84 18.23
C GLU A 116 5.23 -9.48 17.58
N GLU A 117 4.99 -10.77 17.83
CA GLU A 117 3.91 -11.51 17.17
C GLU A 117 2.51 -10.88 17.37
N GLU A 118 2.27 -10.23 18.50
CA GLU A 118 0.99 -9.62 18.85
C GLU A 118 1.04 -8.07 18.93
N ILE A 119 2.22 -7.45 18.69
CA ILE A 119 2.41 -6.00 18.80
C ILE A 119 3.17 -5.47 17.58
N HIS A 120 2.45 -4.95 16.59
CA HIS A 120 3.00 -4.47 15.32
C HIS A 120 2.22 -3.24 14.81
N LEU A 121 2.20 -2.19 15.63
CA LEU A 121 1.40 -0.97 15.39
C LEU A 121 1.54 -0.38 13.99
N TYR A 122 2.76 -0.37 13.42
CA TYR A 122 3.00 0.16 12.08
C TYR A 122 2.23 -0.64 11.02
N ASP A 123 2.30 -1.96 11.08
CA ASP A 123 1.64 -2.84 10.12
C ASP A 123 0.12 -2.79 10.28
N ASP A 124 -0.39 -2.70 11.52
CA ASP A 124 -1.81 -2.53 11.81
C ASP A 124 -2.36 -1.22 11.22
N MET A 125 -1.63 -0.12 11.38
CA MET A 125 -1.99 1.17 10.78
C MET A 125 -1.94 1.12 9.25
N CYS A 126 -0.95 0.45 8.67
CA CYS A 126 -0.83 0.26 7.23
C CYS A 126 -2.02 -0.54 6.67
N HIS A 127 -2.39 -1.66 7.32
CA HIS A 127 -3.54 -2.47 6.96
C HIS A 127 -4.86 -1.71 7.09
N CYS A 128 -5.03 -0.97 8.19
CA CYS A 128 -6.23 -0.15 8.41
C CYS A 128 -6.39 0.90 7.30
N LEU A 129 -5.30 1.58 6.93
CA LEU A 129 -5.29 2.57 5.86
C LEU A 129 -5.56 1.95 4.48
N LYS A 130 -4.95 0.79 4.18
CA LYS A 130 -5.21 0.02 2.97
C LYS A 130 -6.69 -0.32 2.84
N ASN A 131 -7.28 -0.88 3.88
CA ASN A 131 -8.67 -1.29 3.88
C ASN A 131 -9.64 -0.10 3.76
N ALA A 132 -9.34 1.02 4.42
CA ALA A 132 -10.13 2.24 4.31
C ALA A 132 -10.11 2.81 2.88
N PHE A 133 -8.93 2.82 2.24
CA PHE A 133 -8.80 3.28 0.87
C PHE A 133 -9.43 2.29 -0.13
N PHE A 134 -9.28 0.99 0.08
CA PHE A 134 -9.91 -0.06 -0.73
C PHE A 134 -11.44 0.09 -0.73
N ALA A 135 -12.06 0.21 0.45
CA ALA A 135 -13.50 0.38 0.57
C ALA A 135 -13.97 1.66 -0.15
N TYR A 136 -13.27 2.76 0.07
CA TYR A 136 -13.55 4.04 -0.61
C TYR A 136 -13.44 3.93 -2.13
N TYR A 137 -12.41 3.26 -2.64
CA TYR A 137 -12.13 3.16 -4.07
C TYR A 137 -13.13 2.28 -4.81
N ILE A 138 -13.49 1.12 -4.22
CA ILE A 138 -14.40 0.15 -4.86
C ILE A 138 -15.82 0.71 -5.03
N GLU A 139 -16.25 1.61 -4.14
CA GLU A 139 -17.53 2.32 -4.25
C GLU A 139 -17.55 3.30 -5.42
N GLN A 140 -16.40 3.85 -5.78
CA GLN A 140 -16.28 4.90 -6.80
C GLN A 140 -16.11 4.34 -8.21
N ARG A 141 -15.46 3.19 -8.32
CA ARG A 141 -15.20 2.53 -9.60
C ARG A 141 -15.13 1.02 -9.44
N PRO A 142 -15.98 0.26 -10.10
CA PRO A 142 -15.83 -1.19 -10.17
C PRO A 142 -14.65 -1.53 -11.08
N GLY A 143 -13.44 -1.54 -10.53
CA GLY A 143 -12.25 -2.14 -11.12
C GLY A 143 -12.18 -3.62 -10.81
N THR A 144 -11.15 -4.31 -11.28
CA THR A 144 -10.87 -5.66 -10.80
C THR A 144 -10.44 -5.60 -9.32
N GLU A 145 -10.78 -6.62 -8.55
CA GLU A 145 -10.37 -6.72 -7.14
C GLU A 145 -8.84 -6.64 -7.00
N LEU A 146 -8.12 -7.24 -7.96
CA LEU A 146 -6.65 -7.21 -8.00
C LEU A 146 -6.08 -5.81 -8.19
N GLU A 147 -6.64 -5.01 -9.10
CA GLU A 147 -6.23 -3.61 -9.31
C GLU A 147 -6.48 -2.78 -8.07
N THR A 148 -7.68 -2.92 -7.48
CA THR A 148 -8.05 -2.20 -6.27
C THR A 148 -7.12 -2.55 -5.12
N ASP A 149 -6.76 -3.82 -4.94
CA ASP A 149 -5.80 -4.26 -3.93
C ASP A 149 -4.41 -3.68 -4.17
N TYR A 150 -3.94 -3.66 -5.42
CA TYR A 150 -2.64 -3.10 -5.79
C TYR A 150 -2.55 -1.61 -5.46
N TYR A 151 -3.51 -0.81 -5.92
CA TYR A 151 -3.50 0.63 -5.67
C TYR A 151 -3.70 0.98 -4.19
N SER A 152 -4.53 0.22 -3.49
CA SER A 152 -4.72 0.39 -2.04
C SER A 152 -3.43 0.11 -1.26
N SER A 153 -2.68 -0.90 -1.69
CA SER A 153 -1.37 -1.22 -1.10
C SER A 153 -0.33 -0.13 -1.37
N LEU A 154 -0.27 0.38 -2.61
CA LEU A 154 0.62 1.50 -2.98
C LEU A 154 0.28 2.75 -2.17
N TYR A 155 -1.00 3.09 -2.08
CA TYR A 155 -1.46 4.24 -1.32
C TYR A 155 -1.08 4.15 0.16
N ALA A 156 -1.38 3.02 0.81
CA ALA A 156 -1.06 2.80 2.21
C ALA A 156 0.46 2.87 2.46
N SER A 157 1.26 2.22 1.62
CA SER A 157 2.72 2.25 1.72
C SER A 157 3.28 3.66 1.57
N PHE A 158 2.79 4.42 0.58
CA PHE A 158 3.23 5.80 0.39
C PHE A 158 2.88 6.68 1.61
N VAL A 159 1.64 6.59 2.09
CA VAL A 159 1.19 7.42 3.22
C VAL A 159 1.96 7.07 4.49
N MET A 160 2.10 5.79 4.82
CA MET A 160 2.80 5.37 6.04
C MET A 160 4.29 5.68 6.01
N THR A 161 4.97 5.41 4.88
CA THR A 161 6.39 5.77 4.70
C THR A 161 6.61 7.28 4.79
N SER A 162 5.73 8.07 4.16
CA SER A 162 5.79 9.52 4.24
C SER A 162 5.55 10.01 5.66
N PHE A 163 4.58 9.44 6.35
CA PHE A 163 4.27 9.77 7.74
C PHE A 163 5.46 9.51 8.66
N GLU A 164 6.04 8.32 8.59
CA GLU A 164 7.24 7.97 9.36
C GLU A 164 8.41 8.92 9.05
N TRP A 165 8.66 9.19 7.75
CA TRP A 165 9.72 10.11 7.33
C TRP A 165 9.57 11.50 7.92
N ILE A 166 8.35 11.99 7.95
CA ILE A 166 8.04 13.33 8.45
C ILE A 166 8.19 13.39 9.97
N LEU A 167 7.72 12.39 10.71
CA LEU A 167 7.94 12.31 12.15
C LEU A 167 9.44 12.29 12.50
N LYS A 168 10.25 11.58 11.69
CA LYS A 168 11.71 11.50 11.87
C LYS A 168 12.43 12.81 11.55
N ASN A 169 12.06 13.45 10.47
CA ASN A 169 12.82 14.59 9.93
C ASN A 169 12.25 15.95 10.31
N ARG A 170 11.01 16.01 10.75
CA ARG A 170 10.30 17.25 11.17
C ARG A 170 10.54 18.42 10.22
N PRO A 171 10.25 18.28 8.90
CA PRO A 171 10.58 19.30 7.92
C PRO A 171 9.81 20.59 8.18
N GLU A 172 10.46 21.75 7.99
CA GLU A 172 9.85 23.08 8.11
C GLU A 172 9.01 23.48 6.88
N VAL A 173 8.74 22.54 5.97
CA VAL A 173 7.99 22.75 4.73
C VAL A 173 6.57 22.20 4.82
N ASP A 174 5.65 22.79 4.07
CA ASP A 174 4.31 22.23 3.93
C ASP A 174 4.33 20.92 3.12
N VAL A 175 4.34 19.82 3.85
CA VAL A 175 4.38 18.48 3.28
C VAL A 175 3.11 18.10 2.49
N SER A 176 2.00 18.83 2.68
CA SER A 176 0.75 18.59 1.94
C SER A 176 0.94 18.72 0.43
N ILE A 177 1.93 19.52 -0.01
CA ILE A 177 2.29 19.68 -1.43
C ILE A 177 2.74 18.34 -2.04
N TYR A 178 3.52 17.54 -1.32
CA TYR A 178 4.00 16.24 -1.80
C TYR A 178 2.86 15.23 -1.88
N PHE A 179 1.97 15.23 -0.89
CA PHE A 179 0.78 14.40 -0.90
C PHE A 179 -0.18 14.76 -2.04
N LYS A 180 -0.39 16.06 -2.30
CA LYS A 180 -1.21 16.50 -3.43
C LYS A 180 -0.64 16.04 -4.77
N LYS A 181 0.67 16.12 -4.96
CA LYS A 181 1.35 15.64 -6.19
C LYS A 181 1.17 14.13 -6.35
N PHE A 182 1.43 13.37 -5.30
CA PHE A 182 1.28 11.93 -5.34
C PHE A 182 -0.17 11.52 -5.60
N TYR A 183 -1.12 12.11 -4.88
CA TYR A 183 -2.54 11.81 -5.07
C TYR A 183 -3.00 12.10 -6.49
N ARG A 184 -2.59 13.24 -7.08
CA ARG A 184 -2.89 13.54 -8.49
C ARG A 184 -2.32 12.50 -9.44
N SER A 185 -1.08 12.09 -9.23
CA SER A 185 -0.46 11.04 -10.05
C SER A 185 -1.19 9.71 -9.88
N LEU A 186 -1.48 9.32 -8.65
CA LEU A 186 -2.24 8.10 -8.36
C LEU A 186 -3.63 8.16 -8.99
N HIS A 187 -4.35 9.27 -8.79
CA HIS A 187 -5.65 9.50 -9.39
C HIS A 187 -5.58 9.43 -10.93
N GLN A 188 -4.59 10.04 -11.55
CA GLN A 188 -4.38 9.99 -12.99
C GLN A 188 -4.15 8.55 -13.47
N MET A 189 -3.33 7.75 -12.76
CA MET A 189 -3.09 6.33 -13.06
C MET A 189 -4.36 5.47 -12.91
N MET A 190 -5.19 5.80 -11.92
CA MET A 190 -6.40 5.03 -11.59
C MET A 190 -7.61 5.43 -12.44
N TRP A 191 -7.71 6.69 -12.89
CA TRP A 191 -8.88 7.25 -13.58
C TRP A 191 -8.65 7.63 -15.04
N GLN A 192 -7.44 7.52 -15.57
CA GLN A 192 -7.27 7.56 -17.02
C GLN A 192 -7.79 6.25 -17.60
N ASP A 193 -8.81 6.38 -18.47
CA ASP A 193 -9.37 5.29 -19.26
C ASP A 193 -8.41 4.85 -20.39
N GLU A 194 -7.16 4.66 -20.09
CA GLU A 194 -6.43 3.62 -20.80
C GLU A 194 -6.88 2.32 -20.14
N PRO A 195 -7.66 1.48 -20.85
CA PRO A 195 -7.87 0.14 -20.34
C PRO A 195 -6.46 -0.37 -20.07
N CYS A 196 -6.18 -0.89 -18.86
CA CYS A 196 -5.13 -1.88 -18.72
C CYS A 196 -5.46 -2.83 -19.87
N GLU A 197 -4.71 -2.73 -20.96
CA GLU A 197 -4.88 -3.63 -22.06
C GLU A 197 -4.88 -4.98 -21.37
N ASN A 198 -6.01 -5.70 -21.46
CA ASN A 198 -6.00 -7.12 -21.22
C ASN A 198 -5.01 -7.63 -22.25
N VAL A 199 -3.74 -7.61 -21.88
CA VAL A 199 -2.69 -8.15 -22.71
C VAL A 199 -2.90 -9.63 -22.65
N SER A 200 -3.83 -10.08 -23.50
CA SER A 200 -4.06 -11.51 -23.64
C SER A 200 -2.77 -12.12 -24.14
N VAL A 201 -2.12 -12.86 -23.25
CA VAL A 201 -0.91 -13.59 -23.58
C VAL A 201 -1.36 -14.90 -24.22
N TYR A 202 -0.89 -15.11 -25.42
CA TYR A 202 -1.17 -16.31 -26.21
C TYR A 202 0.12 -17.09 -26.39
N ARG A 203 -0.03 -18.41 -26.46
CA ARG A 203 1.05 -19.28 -26.91
C ARG A 203 0.86 -19.56 -28.40
N VAL A 204 1.92 -19.45 -29.17
CA VAL A 204 1.94 -19.87 -30.56
C VAL A 204 1.86 -21.42 -30.61
N VAL A 205 0.73 -21.92 -31.07
CA VAL A 205 0.50 -23.36 -31.16
C VAL A 205 1.04 -23.94 -32.45
N ARG A 206 0.87 -23.19 -33.56
CA ARG A 206 1.28 -23.61 -34.91
C ARG A 206 1.46 -22.42 -35.82
N ILE A 207 2.39 -22.53 -36.75
CA ILE A 207 2.63 -21.55 -37.83
C ILE A 207 2.59 -22.32 -39.16
N ASP A 208 1.67 -21.95 -40.05
CA ASP A 208 1.51 -22.56 -41.36
C ASP A 208 1.78 -21.55 -42.46
N GLU A 209 2.31 -21.99 -43.59
CA GLU A 209 2.32 -21.19 -44.81
C GLU A 209 0.88 -21.15 -45.38
N PRO A 210 0.39 -19.97 -45.83
CA PRO A 210 -0.91 -19.89 -46.45
C PRO A 210 -0.95 -20.71 -47.74
N ASP A 211 -2.00 -21.53 -47.91
CA ASP A 211 -2.25 -22.23 -49.15
C ASP A 211 -2.80 -21.26 -50.21
N PHE A 212 -2.01 -20.96 -51.23
CA PHE A 212 -2.38 -20.14 -52.36
C PHE A 212 -2.99 -20.95 -53.51
N GLY A 213 -3.25 -22.22 -53.34
CA GLY A 213 -3.77 -23.14 -54.35
C GLY A 213 -2.82 -23.31 -55.55
N CYS A 214 -3.39 -23.75 -56.69
CA CYS A 214 -2.61 -24.02 -57.91
C CYS A 214 -2.06 -22.75 -58.60
N GLU A 215 -2.51 -21.59 -58.24
CA GLU A 215 -2.12 -20.32 -58.87
C GLU A 215 -0.84 -19.69 -58.21
N GLY A 216 -0.44 -20.20 -57.07
CA GLY A 216 0.70 -19.70 -56.30
C GLY A 216 0.48 -18.33 -55.71
N ARG A 217 1.49 -17.80 -55.02
CA ARG A 217 1.45 -16.47 -54.42
C ARG A 217 1.51 -15.39 -55.51
N PRO A 218 0.69 -14.32 -55.44
CA PRO A 218 0.75 -13.20 -56.38
C PRO A 218 2.15 -12.56 -56.44
N ASP A 219 2.61 -12.19 -57.63
CA ASP A 219 3.88 -11.54 -57.81
C ASP A 219 3.99 -10.25 -57.02
N GLY A 220 5.05 -10.11 -56.20
CA GLY A 220 5.29 -8.95 -55.36
C GLY A 220 4.53 -8.90 -54.03
N ALA A 221 3.74 -9.94 -53.68
CA ALA A 221 3.11 -10.03 -52.37
C ALA A 221 4.12 -10.40 -51.27
N GLU A 222 4.05 -9.70 -50.15
CA GLU A 222 4.86 -10.02 -48.97
C GLU A 222 4.57 -11.43 -48.44
N PRO A 223 5.59 -12.22 -48.10
CA PRO A 223 5.40 -13.52 -47.48
C PRO A 223 4.65 -13.38 -46.14
N MET A 224 3.52 -14.07 -46.04
CA MET A 224 2.69 -14.11 -44.83
C MET A 224 2.70 -15.50 -44.26
N ALA A 225 2.52 -15.62 -42.96
CA ALA A 225 2.32 -16.88 -42.26
C ALA A 225 0.99 -16.84 -41.49
N LYS A 226 0.32 -17.96 -41.41
CA LYS A 226 -0.88 -18.13 -40.61
C LYS A 226 -0.50 -18.68 -39.26
N VAL A 227 -0.67 -17.85 -38.24
CA VAL A 227 -0.27 -18.11 -36.83
C VAL A 227 -1.51 -18.51 -36.03
N TYR A 228 -1.46 -19.65 -35.40
CA TYR A 228 -2.49 -20.14 -34.48
C TYR A 228 -2.04 -19.90 -33.06
N LEU A 229 -2.87 -19.22 -32.31
CA LEU A 229 -2.60 -18.75 -30.95
C LEU A 229 -3.63 -19.32 -29.99
N GLU A 230 -3.21 -19.70 -28.78
CA GLU A 230 -4.07 -20.20 -27.71
C GLU A 230 -3.71 -19.50 -26.39
N SER A 231 -4.74 -18.94 -25.72
CA SER A 231 -4.56 -18.32 -24.39
C SER A 231 -4.55 -19.38 -23.28
N GLU A 232 -4.16 -19.02 -22.07
CA GLU A 232 -4.22 -19.91 -20.89
C GLU A 232 -5.67 -20.34 -20.58
N ASP A 233 -6.67 -19.51 -20.90
CA ASP A 233 -8.09 -19.79 -20.72
C ASP A 233 -8.67 -20.67 -21.84
N GLY A 234 -7.85 -21.08 -22.82
CA GLY A 234 -8.24 -21.94 -23.94
C GLY A 234 -8.91 -21.22 -25.12
N GLU A 235 -8.89 -19.87 -25.14
CA GLU A 235 -9.31 -19.10 -26.33
C GLU A 235 -8.34 -19.35 -27.46
N LYS A 236 -8.87 -19.59 -28.69
CA LYS A 236 -8.08 -19.83 -29.89
C LYS A 236 -8.34 -18.76 -30.91
N ILE A 237 -7.29 -18.12 -31.39
CA ILE A 237 -7.36 -17.14 -32.44
C ILE A 237 -6.38 -17.46 -33.58
N GLU A 238 -6.74 -17.05 -34.79
CA GLU A 238 -5.90 -17.21 -35.99
C GLU A 238 -5.54 -15.82 -36.52
N ARG A 239 -4.29 -15.63 -36.91
CA ARG A 239 -3.80 -14.37 -37.46
C ARG A 239 -2.93 -14.60 -38.67
N MET A 240 -2.97 -13.63 -39.60
CA MET A 240 -2.02 -13.56 -40.72
C MET A 240 -0.94 -12.53 -40.34
N GLU A 241 0.29 -12.96 -40.27
CA GLU A 241 1.42 -12.11 -39.90
C GLU A 241 2.53 -12.20 -40.94
N PRO A 242 3.29 -11.09 -41.18
CA PRO A 242 4.42 -11.14 -42.09
C PRO A 242 5.48 -12.12 -41.59
N ASP A 243 5.93 -13.01 -42.47
CA ASP A 243 6.94 -14.02 -42.12
C ASP A 243 8.25 -13.37 -41.68
N ALA A 244 8.66 -12.27 -42.35
CA ALA A 244 9.82 -11.49 -41.98
C ALA A 244 9.74 -10.93 -40.54
N MET A 245 8.54 -10.55 -40.08
CA MET A 245 8.31 -10.04 -38.71
C MET A 245 8.46 -11.16 -37.69
N LEU A 246 7.91 -12.34 -37.97
CA LEU A 246 8.02 -13.51 -37.10
C LEU A 246 9.49 -13.91 -36.91
N TYR A 247 10.22 -13.93 -38.03
CA TYR A 247 11.66 -14.23 -37.99
C TYR A 247 12.46 -13.19 -37.23
N GLN A 248 12.22 -11.90 -37.50
CA GLN A 248 12.93 -10.80 -36.85
C GLN A 248 12.70 -10.75 -35.33
N LYS A 249 11.50 -11.10 -34.89
CA LYS A 249 11.12 -11.12 -33.47
C LYS A 249 11.36 -12.48 -32.81
N GLU A 250 11.92 -13.44 -33.53
CA GLU A 250 12.16 -14.81 -33.07
C GLU A 250 10.89 -15.48 -32.49
N ILE A 251 9.76 -15.27 -33.17
CA ILE A 251 8.47 -15.86 -32.80
C ILE A 251 8.34 -17.20 -33.52
N ASN A 252 8.35 -18.28 -32.76
CA ASN A 252 8.25 -19.65 -33.23
C ASN A 252 7.13 -20.39 -32.49
N GLU A 253 6.81 -21.60 -32.91
CA GLU A 253 5.89 -22.48 -32.17
C GLU A 253 6.37 -22.67 -30.73
N GLY A 254 5.45 -22.55 -29.77
CA GLY A 254 5.74 -22.55 -28.34
C GLY A 254 6.10 -21.21 -27.74
N THR A 255 6.38 -20.16 -28.53
CA THR A 255 6.65 -18.81 -28.05
C THR A 255 5.37 -18.21 -27.44
N CYS A 256 5.50 -17.56 -26.27
CA CYS A 256 4.44 -16.71 -25.73
C CYS A 256 4.51 -15.33 -26.39
N VAL A 257 3.35 -14.83 -26.80
CA VAL A 257 3.21 -13.51 -27.47
C VAL A 257 2.07 -12.74 -26.86
N ARG A 258 2.18 -11.41 -26.90
CA ARG A 258 1.08 -10.49 -26.56
C ARG A 258 0.57 -9.78 -27.81
N ILE A 259 -0.73 -9.49 -27.81
CA ILE A 259 -1.34 -8.68 -28.84
C ILE A 259 -1.62 -7.29 -28.24
N LEU A 260 -1.03 -6.25 -28.84
CA LEU A 260 -1.20 -4.87 -28.42
C LEU A 260 -2.53 -4.30 -28.93
N ALA A 261 -3.01 -3.18 -28.35
CA ALA A 261 -4.26 -2.52 -28.74
C ALA A 261 -4.28 -2.06 -30.20
N ASP A 262 -3.11 -1.74 -30.77
CA ASP A 262 -2.95 -1.42 -32.19
C ASP A 262 -2.95 -2.66 -33.10
N GLY A 263 -3.14 -3.82 -32.52
CA GLY A 263 -3.17 -5.11 -33.20
C GLY A 263 -1.81 -5.73 -33.47
N ARG A 264 -0.71 -5.12 -33.11
CA ARG A 264 0.64 -5.70 -33.28
C ARG A 264 0.89 -6.86 -32.33
N MET A 265 1.58 -7.88 -32.85
CA MET A 265 2.03 -9.02 -32.05
C MET A 265 3.48 -8.83 -31.60
N GLU A 266 3.75 -9.05 -30.31
CA GLU A 266 5.08 -8.97 -29.74
C GLU A 266 5.40 -10.21 -28.91
N LYS A 267 6.68 -10.61 -28.87
CA LYS A 267 7.15 -11.67 -27.98
C LYS A 267 6.99 -11.23 -26.54
N TRP A 268 6.39 -12.11 -25.73
CA TRP A 268 6.20 -11.88 -24.29
C TRP A 268 7.43 -12.27 -23.50
#